data_cdfe28b7da21ca8ae4fe843e0adaf90f
#
_entry.id   cdfe28b7da21ca8ae4fe843e0adaf90f
#
_cell.length_a   1.000
_cell.length_b   1.000
_cell.length_c   1.000
_cell.angle_alpha   90.00
_cell.angle_beta   90.00
_cell.angle_gamma   90.00
#
_symmetry.space_group_name_H-M   'P 1'
#
loop_
_entity.id
_entity.type
_entity.pdbx_description
1 polymer ?
#
loop_
_entity_poly.entity_id
_entity_poly.type
_entity_poly.pdbx_seq_one_letter_code
_entity_poly.pdbx_strand_id
1 'polypeptide(L)'
;YKTKYTTLTTPTVNHPYMADIIDGACKKIYGDDDSYKIDFDPTTGGEDFCFFIDAAPDQMGAVALVGCGCEAKDTFHAHHSPKFKVDEDALLNGACLYCQVAADFLNK
;
A
#
# COMPACT_ATOMS: atom_id res chain seq x y z
N TYR A 1 -20.97 12.51 -33.04
CA TYR A 1 -19.89 11.87 -32.28
C TYR A 1 -20.35 10.53 -31.76
N LYS A 2 -19.46 9.52 -31.82
CA LYS A 2 -19.65 8.23 -31.18
C LYS A 2 -18.60 8.13 -30.08
N THR A 3 -19.02 7.91 -28.83
CA THR A 3 -18.14 7.70 -27.71
C THR A 3 -18.23 6.26 -27.26
N LYS A 4 -17.07 5.62 -27.04
CA LYS A 4 -16.98 4.29 -26.42
C LYS A 4 -16.32 4.47 -25.06
N TYR A 5 -17.00 4.10 -24.00
CA TYR A 5 -16.43 4.03 -22.66
C TYR A 5 -16.04 2.59 -22.35
N THR A 6 -14.85 2.40 -21.79
CA THR A 6 -14.37 1.10 -21.34
C THR A 6 -13.79 1.28 -19.95
N THR A 7 -14.34 0.56 -18.98
CA THR A 7 -13.77 0.50 -17.62
C THR A 7 -12.53 -0.39 -17.67
N LEU A 8 -11.39 0.14 -17.23
CA LEU A 8 -10.12 -0.59 -17.19
C LEU A 8 -9.83 -1.16 -15.81
N THR A 9 -10.18 -0.42 -14.75
CA THR A 9 -9.96 -0.83 -13.36
C THR A 9 -11.19 -0.48 -12.52
N THR A 10 -11.41 -1.21 -11.45
CA THR A 10 -12.36 -0.85 -10.39
C THR A 10 -11.64 0.01 -9.32
N PRO A 11 -12.36 0.71 -8.44
CA PRO A 11 -11.71 1.37 -7.31
C PRO A 11 -10.99 0.38 -6.42
N THR A 12 -9.75 0.70 -6.03
CA THR A 12 -9.02 -0.04 -5.00
C THR A 12 -9.46 0.46 -3.64
N VAL A 13 -10.25 -0.35 -2.93
CA VAL A 13 -10.79 -0.02 -1.60
C VAL A 13 -10.27 -1.04 -0.60
N ASN A 14 -9.56 -0.56 0.40
CA ASN A 14 -9.05 -1.43 1.47
C ASN A 14 -10.20 -1.98 2.31
N HIS A 15 -10.22 -3.30 2.49
CA HIS A 15 -11.18 -3.94 3.39
C HIS A 15 -10.86 -3.52 4.83
N PRO A 16 -11.84 -3.04 5.64
CA PRO A 16 -11.58 -2.50 6.98
C PRO A 16 -10.80 -3.46 7.88
N TYR A 17 -11.19 -4.72 7.91
CA TYR A 17 -10.51 -5.75 8.68
C TYR A 17 -9.03 -5.93 8.27
N MET A 18 -8.71 -5.87 6.98
CA MET A 18 -7.32 -5.97 6.53
C MET A 18 -6.53 -4.71 6.85
N ALA A 19 -7.17 -3.55 6.79
CA ALA A 19 -6.58 -2.28 7.22
C ALA A 19 -6.23 -2.31 8.72
N ASP A 20 -7.12 -2.85 9.57
CA ASP A 20 -6.87 -3.01 11.02
C ASP A 20 -5.70 -3.98 11.30
N ILE A 21 -5.56 -5.06 10.51
CA ILE A 21 -4.41 -5.97 10.63
C ILE A 21 -3.11 -5.25 10.29
N ILE A 22 -3.10 -4.48 9.20
CA ILE A 22 -1.93 -3.72 8.76
C ILE A 22 -1.55 -2.68 9.82
N ASP A 23 -2.51 -1.92 10.35
CA ASP A 23 -2.28 -0.94 11.41
C ASP A 23 -1.71 -1.62 12.67
N GLY A 24 -2.29 -2.74 13.08
CA GLY A 24 -1.79 -3.54 14.21
C GLY A 24 -0.37 -4.07 13.98
N ALA A 25 -0.05 -4.51 12.76
CA ALA A 25 1.30 -4.95 12.40
C ALA A 25 2.30 -3.80 12.44
N CYS A 26 1.91 -2.62 11.93
CA CYS A 26 2.73 -1.42 12.02
C CYS A 26 3.03 -1.02 13.46
N LYS A 27 2.03 -1.05 14.34
CA LYS A 27 2.22 -0.74 15.77
C LYS A 27 3.20 -1.70 16.44
N LYS A 28 3.18 -2.98 16.08
CA LYS A 28 4.14 -3.96 16.61
C LYS A 28 5.57 -3.71 16.14
N ILE A 29 5.75 -3.20 14.92
CA ILE A 29 7.07 -2.95 14.33
C ILE A 29 7.62 -1.59 14.80
N TYR A 30 6.80 -0.54 14.81
CA TYR A 30 7.25 0.84 14.97
C TYR A 30 6.83 1.49 16.29
N GLY A 31 5.94 0.87 17.07
CA GLY A 31 5.38 1.41 18.30
C GLY A 31 4.01 2.08 18.09
N ASP A 32 3.47 2.62 19.19
CA ASP A 32 2.08 3.12 19.24
C ASP A 32 1.95 4.64 18.99
N ASP A 33 3.01 5.33 18.61
CA ASP A 33 3.00 6.80 18.51
C ASP A 33 2.45 7.35 17.18
N ASP A 34 2.03 6.47 16.29
CA ASP A 34 1.51 6.78 14.93
C ASP A 34 2.44 7.66 14.06
N SER A 35 3.69 7.92 14.49
CA SER A 35 4.64 8.76 13.75
C SER A 35 5.05 8.17 12.39
N TYR A 36 4.85 6.87 12.21
CA TYR A 36 5.11 6.14 10.97
C TYR A 36 3.95 6.24 9.98
N LYS A 37 2.77 6.71 10.40
CA LYS A 37 1.53 6.66 9.63
C LYS A 37 1.27 7.98 8.93
N ILE A 38 0.98 7.89 7.65
CA ILE A 38 0.54 9.02 6.85
C ILE A 38 -0.85 8.66 6.30
N ASP A 39 -1.86 9.46 6.64
CA ASP A 39 -3.16 9.38 5.99
C ASP A 39 -3.02 9.84 4.54
N PHE A 40 -3.28 8.91 3.63
CA PHE A 40 -3.13 9.16 2.21
C PHE A 40 -4.50 9.50 1.61
N ASP A 41 -4.60 10.67 1.02
CA ASP A 41 -5.83 11.09 0.34
C ASP A 41 -6.18 10.17 -0.83
N PRO A 42 -7.47 9.91 -1.08
CA PRO A 42 -7.90 9.15 -2.25
C PRO A 42 -7.34 9.75 -3.54
N THR A 43 -6.79 8.90 -4.40
CA THR A 43 -6.27 9.32 -5.70
C THR A 43 -7.15 8.83 -6.84
N THR A 44 -7.04 9.47 -8.00
CA THR A 44 -7.72 9.03 -9.23
C THR A 44 -6.86 8.11 -10.08
N GLY A 45 -5.70 7.69 -9.58
CA GLY A 45 -4.82 6.73 -10.24
C GLY A 45 -5.46 5.32 -10.28
N GLY A 46 -5.32 4.63 -11.41
CA GLY A 46 -5.71 3.23 -11.50
C GLY A 46 -4.66 2.33 -10.86
N GLU A 47 -5.09 1.26 -10.19
CA GLU A 47 -4.23 0.26 -9.56
C GLU A 47 -4.74 -1.15 -9.89
N ASP A 48 -3.88 -1.97 -10.48
CA ASP A 48 -4.25 -3.32 -10.92
C ASP A 48 -4.55 -4.27 -9.75
N PHE A 49 -4.10 -3.95 -8.56
CA PHE A 49 -4.39 -4.73 -7.36
C PHE A 49 -5.88 -4.79 -7.03
N CYS A 50 -6.70 -3.89 -7.58
CA CYS A 50 -8.15 -3.95 -7.49
C CYS A 50 -8.70 -5.33 -7.92
N PHE A 51 -8.10 -5.97 -8.94
CA PHE A 51 -8.54 -7.28 -9.41
C PHE A 51 -8.26 -8.40 -8.41
N PHE A 52 -7.20 -8.28 -7.62
CA PHE A 52 -6.92 -9.24 -6.53
C PHE A 52 -7.91 -9.06 -5.39
N ILE A 53 -8.26 -7.82 -5.05
CA ILE A 53 -9.30 -7.54 -4.04
C ILE A 53 -10.64 -8.09 -4.52
N ASP A 54 -11.04 -7.81 -5.76
CA ASP A 54 -12.32 -8.27 -6.32
C ASP A 54 -12.41 -9.81 -6.38
N ALA A 55 -11.28 -10.50 -6.57
CA ALA A 55 -11.21 -11.96 -6.61
C ALA A 55 -11.09 -12.62 -5.22
N ALA A 56 -10.73 -11.87 -4.20
CA ALA A 56 -10.60 -12.40 -2.85
C ALA A 56 -11.99 -12.68 -2.24
N PRO A 57 -12.16 -13.74 -1.41
CA PRO A 57 -13.39 -13.94 -0.64
C PRO A 57 -13.73 -12.68 0.16
N ASP A 58 -14.98 -12.25 0.08
CA ASP A 58 -15.51 -11.05 0.75
C ASP A 58 -14.71 -9.77 0.42
N GLN A 59 -14.00 -9.76 -0.72
CA GLN A 59 -13.10 -8.67 -1.13
C GLN A 59 -12.04 -8.33 -0.06
N MET A 60 -11.57 -9.33 0.65
CA MET A 60 -10.69 -9.20 1.80
C MET A 60 -9.25 -8.93 1.37
N GLY A 61 -8.99 -7.71 0.91
CA GLY A 61 -7.67 -7.25 0.48
C GLY A 61 -7.41 -5.81 0.89
N ALA A 62 -6.15 -5.42 0.93
CA ALA A 62 -5.74 -4.05 1.20
C ALA A 62 -4.38 -3.74 0.57
N VAL A 63 -4.17 -2.50 0.20
CA VAL A 63 -2.88 -1.95 -0.25
C VAL A 63 -2.33 -1.04 0.84
N ALA A 64 -1.08 -1.24 1.19
CA ALA A 64 -0.31 -0.33 2.02
C ALA A 64 0.84 0.26 1.21
N LEU A 65 1.08 1.55 1.37
CA LEU A 65 2.20 2.24 0.75
C LEU A 65 3.37 2.31 1.73
N VAL A 66 4.55 1.97 1.26
CA VAL A 66 5.78 2.10 2.04
C VAL A 66 6.60 3.26 1.48
N GLY A 67 6.82 4.29 2.28
CA GLY A 67 7.65 5.43 1.89
C GLY A 67 9.08 5.00 1.61
N CYS A 68 9.60 5.34 0.43
CA CYS A 68 10.94 4.97 -0.02
C CYS A 68 11.75 6.17 -0.56
N GLY A 69 11.32 7.39 -0.26
CA GLY A 69 12.01 8.61 -0.65
C GLY A 69 12.93 9.12 0.45
N CYS A 70 14.18 9.48 0.07
CA CYS A 70 15.15 10.10 0.96
C CYS A 70 15.89 11.21 0.21
N GLU A 71 15.73 12.46 0.64
CA GLU A 71 16.38 13.61 -0.01
C GLU A 71 17.92 13.50 0.03
N ALA A 72 18.47 13.06 1.15
CA ALA A 72 19.92 12.92 1.32
C ALA A 72 20.55 11.89 0.38
N LYS A 73 19.77 10.95 -0.14
CA LYS A 73 20.19 9.90 -1.10
C LYS A 73 19.73 10.18 -2.53
N ASP A 74 19.13 11.35 -2.80
CA ASP A 74 18.57 11.70 -4.11
C ASP A 74 17.55 10.66 -4.62
N THR A 75 16.71 10.14 -3.71
CA THR A 75 15.65 9.17 -4.06
C THR A 75 14.24 9.75 -3.90
N PHE A 76 14.12 11.04 -3.59
CA PHE A 76 12.83 11.72 -3.39
C PHE A 76 12.31 12.29 -4.72
N HIS A 77 11.99 11.38 -5.65
CA HIS A 77 11.45 11.73 -6.97
C HIS A 77 10.09 11.09 -7.17
N ALA A 78 9.21 11.77 -7.91
CA ALA A 78 7.88 11.27 -8.21
C ALA A 78 7.92 9.96 -9.00
N HIS A 79 6.92 9.12 -8.79
CA HIS A 79 6.66 7.97 -9.65
C HIS A 79 6.51 8.42 -11.11
N HIS A 80 6.81 7.52 -12.05
CA HIS A 80 6.78 7.80 -13.50
C HIS A 80 7.76 8.90 -13.95
N SER A 81 8.70 9.32 -13.10
CA SER A 81 9.81 10.19 -13.46
C SER A 81 11.00 9.37 -13.98
N PRO A 82 11.74 9.84 -15.00
CA PRO A 82 12.99 9.17 -15.42
C PRO A 82 14.10 9.23 -14.34
N LYS A 83 13.90 10.03 -13.29
CA LYS A 83 14.79 10.12 -12.13
C LYS A 83 14.34 9.26 -10.96
N PHE A 84 13.20 8.55 -11.10
CA PHE A 84 12.67 7.74 -10.00
C PHE A 84 13.71 6.70 -9.53
N LYS A 85 13.94 6.71 -8.24
CA LYS A 85 14.78 5.76 -7.51
C LYS A 85 14.12 5.47 -6.17
N VAL A 86 14.40 4.32 -5.61
CA VAL A 86 13.99 3.96 -4.24
C VAL A 86 15.18 4.04 -3.31
N ASP A 87 14.95 4.43 -2.07
CA ASP A 87 15.90 4.18 -0.99
C ASP A 87 15.78 2.70 -0.60
N GLU A 88 16.80 1.92 -0.91
CA GLU A 88 16.80 0.47 -0.68
C GLU A 88 16.69 0.10 0.81
N ASP A 89 17.06 0.99 1.73
CA ASP A 89 16.85 0.77 3.17
C ASP A 89 15.35 0.63 3.52
N ALA A 90 14.45 1.22 2.73
CA ALA A 90 13.01 1.09 2.89
C ALA A 90 12.48 -0.33 2.54
N LEU A 91 13.21 -1.12 1.78
CA LEU A 91 12.79 -2.49 1.41
C LEU A 91 12.65 -3.39 2.64
N LEU A 92 13.49 -3.19 3.64
CA LEU A 92 13.40 -3.94 4.91
C LEU A 92 12.07 -3.67 5.61
N ASN A 93 11.60 -2.41 5.62
CA ASN A 93 10.33 -2.03 6.22
C ASN A 93 9.16 -2.77 5.54
N GLY A 94 9.15 -2.80 4.20
CA GLY A 94 8.15 -3.53 3.43
C GLY A 94 8.16 -5.03 3.74
N ALA A 95 9.34 -5.64 3.76
CA ALA A 95 9.50 -7.07 4.06
C ALA A 95 9.03 -7.42 5.49
N CYS A 96 9.40 -6.61 6.48
CA CYS A 96 8.95 -6.79 7.87
C CYS A 96 7.42 -6.66 7.98
N LEU A 97 6.83 -5.66 7.31
CA LEU A 97 5.38 -5.47 7.32
C LEU A 97 4.66 -6.67 6.71
N TYR A 98 5.10 -7.19 5.56
CA TYR A 98 4.51 -8.39 4.96
C TYR A 98 4.58 -9.60 5.89
N CYS A 99 5.73 -9.85 6.52
CA CYS A 99 5.90 -10.96 7.46
C CYS A 99 4.97 -10.82 8.68
N GLN A 100 4.89 -9.62 9.25
CA GLN A 100 4.05 -9.38 10.43
C GLN A 100 2.57 -9.50 10.11
N VAL A 101 2.10 -8.92 8.99
CA VAL A 101 0.71 -9.04 8.52
C VAL A 101 0.34 -10.51 8.29
N ALA A 102 1.22 -11.27 7.63
CA ALA A 102 0.99 -12.70 7.40
C ALA A 102 0.89 -13.48 8.71
N ALA A 103 1.78 -13.21 9.67
CA ALA A 103 1.76 -13.84 10.98
C ALA A 103 0.46 -13.49 11.74
N ASP A 104 0.05 -12.23 11.74
CA ASP A 104 -1.16 -11.78 12.42
C ASP A 104 -2.43 -12.32 11.79
N PHE A 105 -2.45 -12.48 10.47
CA PHE A 105 -3.59 -13.04 9.75
C PHE A 105 -3.74 -14.55 9.98
N LEU A 106 -2.63 -15.29 10.02
CA LEU A 106 -2.64 -16.75 10.13
C LEU A 106 -2.79 -17.28 11.57
N ASN A 107 -2.47 -16.48 12.58
CA ASN A 107 -2.50 -16.89 13.99
C ASN A 107 -3.79 -16.46 14.72
N LYS A 108 -4.91 -16.38 14.02
CA LYS A 108 -6.23 -16.03 14.60
C LYS A 108 -7.03 -17.25 14.99
#